data_8786c4d35184f8c2a0a8471206f57952
#
_entry.id   8786c4d35184f8c2a0a8471206f57952
#
_cell.length_a   1.000
_cell.length_b   1.000
_cell.length_c   1.000
_cell.angle_alpha   90.00
_cell.angle_beta   90.00
_cell.angle_gamma   90.00
#
_symmetry.space_group_name_H-M   'P 1'
#
loop_
_entity.id
_entity.type
_entity.pdbx_description
1 polymer ?
#
loop_
_entity_poly.entity_id
_entity_poly.type
_entity_poly.pdbx_seq_one_letter_code
_entity_poly.pdbx_strand_id
1 'polypeptide(L)'
;EEIRNIIIPTLGDERSKNYHPILPINPKSGKFIFDGVIDCDSSDDTVTFRDENGEIQTISIFNGNIKLQWKVDWAMRWAALGVDYEMHGKDITPSAELSSKICKILGFTPPITYAYELFTDEFGQKISKSKGNGVSVDDWLNFGTLESIALFMYEHPERAKKLYFGTIPENVDKYLKYTKKFKPIDEDSSDDDEIIAHYDNPIFHIPLQKRFVSENFSIDFSLILNLASACNPESSKVLFDYILKYQNSLTKDEMSIVNELIEKALNYYNKLLF
;
A
#
# COMPACT_ATOMS: atom_id res chain seq x y z
N GLU A 1 14.76 -26.81 -15.23
CA GLU A 1 15.92 -26.34 -16.01
C GLU A 1 15.69 -24.93 -16.56
N GLU A 2 14.60 -24.65 -17.28
CA GLU A 2 14.31 -23.35 -17.89
C GLU A 2 14.27 -22.22 -16.86
N ILE A 3 13.62 -22.42 -15.70
CA ILE A 3 13.57 -21.43 -14.59
C ILE A 3 14.97 -21.14 -14.06
N ARG A 4 15.81 -22.16 -13.89
CA ARG A 4 17.19 -21.98 -13.43
C ARG A 4 18.00 -21.14 -14.42
N ASN A 5 17.84 -21.38 -15.72
CA ASN A 5 18.54 -20.63 -16.76
C ASN A 5 18.24 -19.14 -16.77
N ILE A 6 17.05 -18.73 -16.32
CA ILE A 6 16.70 -17.31 -16.21
C ILE A 6 17.18 -16.68 -14.90
N ILE A 7 17.18 -17.43 -13.79
CA ILE A 7 17.49 -16.86 -12.48
C ILE A 7 19.00 -16.87 -12.20
N ILE A 8 19.72 -17.95 -12.54
CA ILE A 8 21.15 -18.12 -12.26
C ILE A 8 21.98 -16.90 -12.71
N PRO A 9 21.80 -16.34 -13.93
CA PRO A 9 22.57 -15.16 -14.37
C PRO A 9 22.38 -13.90 -13.53
N THR A 10 21.34 -13.86 -12.69
CA THR A 10 21.03 -12.70 -11.82
C THR A 10 21.58 -12.87 -10.40
N LEU A 11 22.22 -13.99 -10.10
CA LEU A 11 22.76 -14.32 -8.79
C LEU A 11 24.28 -14.09 -8.74
N GLY A 12 24.79 -13.82 -7.54
CA GLY A 12 26.23 -13.83 -7.31
C GLY A 12 26.82 -15.25 -7.38
N ASP A 13 28.16 -15.35 -7.61
CA ASP A 13 28.89 -16.58 -7.89
C ASP A 13 28.65 -17.73 -6.90
N GLU A 14 28.54 -17.42 -5.61
CA GLU A 14 28.30 -18.47 -4.61
C GLU A 14 26.87 -19.02 -4.66
N ARG A 15 25.87 -18.14 -4.83
CA ARG A 15 24.45 -18.56 -4.90
C ARG A 15 24.12 -19.24 -6.22
N SER A 16 24.79 -18.90 -7.32
CA SER A 16 24.54 -19.47 -8.64
C SER A 16 24.88 -20.97 -8.71
N LYS A 17 25.90 -21.42 -7.96
CA LYS A 17 26.39 -22.78 -7.94
C LYS A 17 25.34 -23.77 -7.42
N ASN A 18 24.62 -23.39 -6.38
CA ASN A 18 23.72 -24.27 -5.64
C ASN A 18 22.26 -23.85 -5.74
N TYR A 19 21.95 -22.89 -6.62
CA TYR A 19 20.58 -22.40 -6.75
C TYR A 19 19.64 -23.49 -7.23
N HIS A 20 18.56 -23.71 -6.48
CA HIS A 20 17.43 -24.51 -6.90
C HIS A 20 16.11 -23.76 -6.64
N PRO A 21 15.12 -23.80 -7.57
CA PRO A 21 13.84 -23.11 -7.40
C PRO A 21 12.98 -23.69 -6.27
N ILE A 22 13.24 -24.96 -5.91
CA ILE A 22 12.55 -25.68 -4.83
C ILE A 22 13.45 -25.72 -3.59
N LEU A 23 12.87 -25.48 -2.43
CA LEU A 23 13.49 -25.61 -1.11
C LEU A 23 12.78 -26.74 -0.35
N PRO A 24 13.38 -27.94 -0.27
CA PRO A 24 12.83 -29.02 0.56
C PRO A 24 12.82 -28.65 2.04
N ILE A 25 11.85 -29.20 2.77
CA ILE A 25 11.75 -29.07 4.21
C ILE A 25 12.16 -30.40 4.83
N ASN A 26 13.20 -30.40 5.64
CA ASN A 26 13.59 -31.62 6.34
C ASN A 26 12.46 -32.06 7.29
N PRO A 27 11.85 -33.23 7.09
CA PRO A 27 10.71 -33.69 7.91
C PRO A 27 11.04 -33.92 9.38
N LYS A 28 12.32 -34.12 9.70
CA LYS A 28 12.76 -34.32 11.10
C LYS A 28 12.97 -33.00 11.84
N SER A 29 13.57 -31.99 11.18
CA SER A 29 13.94 -30.73 11.82
C SER A 29 13.02 -29.55 11.49
N GLY A 30 12.19 -29.65 10.43
CA GLY A 30 11.37 -28.57 9.90
C GLY A 30 12.17 -27.44 9.22
N LYS A 31 13.47 -27.62 8.99
CA LYS A 31 14.33 -26.61 8.37
C LYS A 31 14.28 -26.66 6.86
N PHE A 32 14.36 -25.47 6.23
CA PHE A 32 14.54 -25.37 4.78
C PHE A 32 15.95 -25.75 4.36
N ILE A 33 16.07 -26.52 3.28
CA ILE A 33 17.35 -26.90 2.67
C ILE A 33 17.61 -25.98 1.49
N PHE A 34 18.63 -25.14 1.60
CA PHE A 34 18.96 -24.16 0.57
C PHE A 34 19.92 -24.67 -0.50
N ASP A 35 20.88 -25.53 -0.12
CA ASP A 35 22.03 -25.92 -0.95
C ASP A 35 22.15 -27.45 -1.11
N GLY A 36 21.10 -28.19 -0.78
CA GLY A 36 21.18 -29.65 -0.69
C GLY A 36 20.42 -30.43 -1.76
N VAL A 37 19.72 -29.75 -2.69
CA VAL A 37 18.91 -30.45 -3.71
C VAL A 37 19.82 -31.21 -4.68
N ILE A 38 19.60 -32.52 -4.80
CA ILE A 38 20.38 -33.44 -5.66
C ILE A 38 19.61 -33.71 -6.94
N ASP A 39 18.32 -34.04 -6.82
CA ASP A 39 17.48 -34.43 -7.96
C ASP A 39 15.98 -34.07 -7.70
N CYS A 40 15.26 -33.93 -8.81
CA CYS A 40 13.80 -33.76 -8.81
C CYS A 40 13.21 -34.71 -9.85
N ASP A 41 12.47 -35.70 -9.38
CA ASP A 41 11.79 -36.66 -10.24
C ASP A 41 10.32 -36.21 -10.44
N SER A 42 10.03 -35.82 -11.70
CA SER A 42 8.68 -35.40 -12.10
C SER A 42 7.75 -36.58 -12.38
N SER A 43 8.25 -37.81 -12.47
CA SER A 43 7.43 -39.02 -12.68
C SER A 43 6.83 -39.51 -11.36
N ASP A 44 7.56 -39.35 -10.26
CA ASP A 44 7.16 -39.77 -8.94
C ASP A 44 6.78 -38.57 -8.01
N ASP A 45 6.82 -37.35 -8.50
CA ASP A 45 6.57 -36.13 -7.78
C ASP A 45 7.40 -36.03 -6.47
N THR A 46 8.71 -36.32 -6.60
CA THR A 46 9.63 -36.33 -5.46
C THR A 46 10.82 -35.39 -5.65
N VAL A 47 11.42 -35.01 -4.53
CA VAL A 47 12.70 -34.32 -4.48
C VAL A 47 13.67 -35.05 -3.57
N THR A 48 14.89 -35.27 -4.08
CA THR A 48 16.01 -35.87 -3.33
C THR A 48 17.00 -34.79 -2.95
N PHE A 49 17.34 -34.74 -1.67
CA PHE A 49 18.25 -33.73 -1.14
C PHE A 49 19.15 -34.29 -0.04
N ARG A 50 20.24 -33.58 0.23
CA ARG A 50 21.11 -33.82 1.40
C ARG A 50 20.69 -32.86 2.50
N ASP A 51 20.39 -33.41 3.68
CA ASP A 51 19.99 -32.62 4.83
C ASP A 51 21.21 -31.99 5.57
N GLU A 52 20.94 -31.24 6.62
CA GLU A 52 21.94 -30.54 7.44
C GLU A 52 22.92 -31.49 8.16
N ASN A 53 22.61 -32.77 8.26
CA ASN A 53 23.43 -33.79 8.86
C ASN A 53 24.24 -34.59 7.79
N GLY A 54 24.02 -34.27 6.51
CA GLY A 54 24.64 -34.96 5.40
C GLY A 54 23.91 -36.23 4.94
N GLU A 55 22.73 -36.55 5.52
CA GLU A 55 21.91 -37.70 5.12
C GLU A 55 21.13 -37.37 3.84
N ILE A 56 21.05 -38.37 2.94
CA ILE A 56 20.25 -38.26 1.70
C ILE A 56 18.80 -38.65 2.05
N GLN A 57 17.86 -37.77 1.69
CA GLN A 57 16.45 -38.02 1.87
C GLN A 57 15.70 -37.76 0.56
N THR A 58 14.63 -38.53 0.33
CA THR A 58 13.71 -38.37 -0.79
C THR A 58 12.31 -38.17 -0.21
N ILE A 59 11.64 -37.07 -0.57
CA ILE A 59 10.32 -36.75 -0.09
C ILE A 59 9.41 -36.37 -1.26
N SER A 60 8.09 -36.51 -1.06
CA SER A 60 7.09 -35.97 -1.99
C SER A 60 7.10 -34.46 -1.98
N ILE A 61 6.87 -33.84 -3.13
CA ILE A 61 6.76 -32.38 -3.26
C ILE A 61 5.42 -31.82 -2.71
N PHE A 62 4.44 -32.69 -2.44
CA PHE A 62 3.11 -32.31 -1.95
C PHE A 62 3.07 -32.16 -0.42
N ASN A 63 1.88 -31.74 0.07
CA ASN A 63 1.56 -31.65 1.50
C ASN A 63 2.43 -30.70 2.32
N GLY A 64 2.97 -29.65 1.66
CA GLY A 64 3.79 -28.65 2.35
C GLY A 64 5.22 -29.11 2.63
N ASN A 65 5.69 -30.17 2.00
CA ASN A 65 7.05 -30.69 2.18
C ASN A 65 8.11 -29.84 1.48
N ILE A 66 7.70 -28.94 0.59
CA ILE A 66 8.61 -28.00 -0.10
C ILE A 66 8.10 -26.57 0.02
N LYS A 67 9.02 -25.63 -0.18
CA LYS A 67 8.74 -24.23 -0.46
C LYS A 67 9.40 -23.84 -1.77
N LEU A 68 8.74 -23.01 -2.56
CA LEU A 68 9.37 -22.39 -3.71
C LEU A 68 10.20 -21.18 -3.27
N GLN A 69 11.28 -20.88 -3.98
CA GLN A 69 11.96 -19.60 -3.83
C GLN A 69 11.04 -18.45 -4.29
N TRP A 70 11.11 -17.31 -3.61
CA TRP A 70 10.04 -16.31 -3.65
C TRP A 70 9.66 -15.77 -5.05
N LYS A 71 10.61 -15.62 -5.98
CA LYS A 71 10.30 -15.20 -7.36
C LYS A 71 9.52 -16.26 -8.12
N VAL A 72 9.84 -17.54 -7.86
CA VAL A 72 9.14 -18.68 -8.44
C VAL A 72 7.77 -18.84 -7.79
N ASP A 73 7.68 -18.69 -6.47
CA ASP A 73 6.43 -18.70 -5.72
C ASP A 73 5.48 -17.58 -6.20
N TRP A 74 6.03 -16.39 -6.42
CA TRP A 74 5.26 -15.24 -6.91
C TRP A 74 4.65 -15.50 -8.29
N ALA A 75 5.46 -16.00 -9.22
CA ALA A 75 5.00 -16.41 -10.56
C ALA A 75 3.97 -17.54 -10.51
N MET A 76 4.19 -18.54 -9.66
CA MET A 76 3.24 -19.64 -9.47
C MET A 76 1.90 -19.16 -8.93
N ARG A 77 1.90 -18.21 -7.99
CA ARG A 77 0.66 -17.61 -7.46
C ARG A 77 -0.08 -16.84 -8.54
N TRP A 78 0.60 -16.05 -9.37
CA TRP A 78 -0.02 -15.39 -10.51
C TRP A 78 -0.70 -16.39 -11.44
N ALA A 79 0.00 -17.48 -11.77
CA ALA A 79 -0.53 -18.52 -12.63
C ALA A 79 -1.74 -19.24 -12.00
N ALA A 80 -1.60 -19.67 -10.74
CA ALA A 80 -2.62 -20.47 -10.05
C ALA A 80 -3.90 -19.66 -9.72
N LEU A 81 -3.78 -18.36 -9.47
CA LEU A 81 -4.89 -17.49 -9.09
C LEU A 81 -5.46 -16.70 -10.28
N GLY A 82 -4.84 -16.77 -11.47
CA GLY A 82 -5.26 -16.01 -12.64
C GLY A 82 -5.19 -14.50 -12.39
N VAL A 83 -4.06 -14.02 -11.86
CA VAL A 83 -3.90 -12.59 -11.51
C VAL A 83 -3.76 -11.75 -12.77
N ASP A 84 -4.63 -10.77 -12.96
CA ASP A 84 -4.62 -9.86 -14.11
C ASP A 84 -3.75 -8.61 -13.87
N TYR A 85 -3.65 -8.17 -12.62
CA TYR A 85 -2.95 -6.93 -12.25
C TYR A 85 -2.21 -7.06 -10.91
N GLU A 86 -0.96 -6.60 -10.87
CA GLU A 86 -0.11 -6.64 -9.67
C GLU A 86 0.60 -5.30 -9.45
N MET A 87 0.43 -4.70 -8.27
CA MET A 87 1.19 -3.53 -7.86
C MET A 87 2.39 -3.95 -7.00
N HIS A 88 3.54 -3.35 -7.26
CA HIS A 88 4.73 -3.63 -6.46
C HIS A 88 5.59 -2.39 -6.21
N GLY A 89 6.38 -2.40 -5.15
CA GLY A 89 7.37 -1.37 -4.91
C GLY A 89 8.47 -1.38 -5.99
N LYS A 90 8.94 -0.21 -6.38
CA LYS A 90 9.98 -0.03 -7.41
C LYS A 90 11.26 -0.83 -7.12
N ASP A 91 11.60 -1.03 -5.84
CA ASP A 91 12.78 -1.77 -5.41
C ASP A 91 12.75 -3.26 -5.79
N ILE A 92 11.58 -3.83 -6.07
CA ILE A 92 11.43 -5.23 -6.49
C ILE A 92 11.06 -5.40 -7.97
N THR A 93 11.11 -4.33 -8.78
CA THR A 93 10.84 -4.37 -10.23
C THR A 93 11.65 -5.46 -10.96
N PRO A 94 12.99 -5.62 -10.73
CA PRO A 94 13.74 -6.68 -11.38
C PRO A 94 13.23 -8.09 -11.04
N SER A 95 12.64 -8.23 -9.85
CA SER A 95 12.05 -9.52 -9.44
C SER A 95 10.70 -9.76 -10.09
N ALA A 96 9.88 -8.72 -10.27
CA ALA A 96 8.62 -8.80 -11.01
C ALA A 96 8.86 -9.20 -12.48
N GLU A 97 9.88 -8.62 -13.12
CA GLU A 97 10.28 -8.99 -14.50
C GLU A 97 10.70 -10.45 -14.61
N LEU A 98 11.47 -10.96 -13.63
CA LEU A 98 11.85 -12.38 -13.60
C LEU A 98 10.63 -13.27 -13.35
N SER A 99 9.76 -12.91 -12.42
CA SER A 99 8.53 -13.66 -12.14
C SER A 99 7.61 -13.67 -13.36
N SER A 100 7.55 -12.58 -14.14
CA SER A 100 6.80 -12.56 -15.41
C SER A 100 7.34 -13.54 -16.45
N LYS A 101 8.66 -13.67 -16.55
CA LYS A 101 9.29 -14.70 -17.44
C LYS A 101 8.98 -16.11 -16.94
N ILE A 102 9.04 -16.34 -15.64
CA ILE A 102 8.73 -17.64 -15.03
C ILE A 102 7.25 -17.99 -15.25
N CYS A 103 6.34 -17.03 -15.09
CA CYS A 103 4.91 -17.24 -15.33
C CYS A 103 4.65 -17.73 -16.78
N LYS A 104 5.36 -17.17 -17.76
CA LYS A 104 5.30 -17.61 -19.16
C LYS A 104 5.83 -19.05 -19.35
N ILE A 105 6.92 -19.43 -18.65
CA ILE A 105 7.43 -20.80 -18.67
C ILE A 105 6.41 -21.79 -18.11
N LEU A 106 5.65 -21.37 -17.09
CA LEU A 106 4.56 -22.15 -16.53
C LEU A 106 3.34 -22.26 -17.47
N GLY A 107 3.36 -21.61 -18.64
CA GLY A 107 2.29 -21.65 -19.63
C GLY A 107 1.16 -20.64 -19.39
N PHE A 108 1.38 -19.63 -18.55
CA PHE A 108 0.36 -18.63 -18.20
C PHE A 108 0.75 -17.23 -18.65
N THR A 109 -0.25 -16.37 -18.80
CA THR A 109 -0.04 -14.93 -19.06
C THR A 109 0.29 -14.22 -17.75
N PRO A 110 1.43 -13.51 -17.65
CA PRO A 110 1.74 -12.74 -16.46
C PRO A 110 0.80 -11.51 -16.34
N PRO A 111 0.55 -11.03 -15.12
CA PRO A 111 -0.25 -9.83 -14.90
C PRO A 111 0.39 -8.58 -15.52
N ILE A 112 -0.42 -7.57 -15.76
CA ILE A 112 0.05 -6.20 -15.98
C ILE A 112 0.60 -5.71 -14.64
N THR A 113 1.85 -5.25 -14.61
CA THR A 113 2.49 -4.77 -13.38
C THR A 113 2.55 -3.26 -13.33
N TYR A 114 2.40 -2.70 -12.13
CA TYR A 114 2.57 -1.29 -11.86
C TYR A 114 3.55 -1.08 -10.70
N ALA A 115 4.63 -0.34 -10.96
CA ALA A 115 5.64 -0.05 -9.94
C ALA A 115 5.36 1.30 -9.28
N TYR A 116 5.16 1.31 -7.95
CA TYR A 116 5.03 2.52 -7.17
C TYR A 116 6.32 2.88 -6.44
N GLU A 117 6.50 4.19 -6.20
CA GLU A 117 7.66 4.72 -5.50
C GLU A 117 7.56 4.53 -3.99
N LEU A 118 8.70 4.60 -3.33
CA LEU A 118 8.81 4.47 -1.88
C LEU A 118 8.50 5.81 -1.20
N PHE A 119 8.02 5.71 0.05
CA PHE A 119 7.87 6.88 0.91
C PHE A 119 9.19 7.25 1.56
N THR A 120 9.38 8.56 1.75
CA THR A 120 10.52 9.12 2.47
C THR A 120 10.04 9.87 3.71
N ASP A 121 10.91 10.03 4.70
CA ASP A 121 10.67 10.89 5.85
C ASP A 121 10.73 12.38 5.47
N GLU A 122 10.58 13.27 6.44
CA GLU A 122 10.62 14.72 6.24
C GLU A 122 11.95 15.21 5.65
N PHE A 123 13.04 14.49 5.87
CA PHE A 123 14.39 14.79 5.37
C PHE A 123 14.68 14.15 4.00
N GLY A 124 13.71 13.43 3.41
CA GLY A 124 13.88 12.72 2.14
C GLY A 124 14.62 11.39 2.25
N GLN A 125 14.80 10.86 3.47
CA GLN A 125 15.43 9.56 3.68
C GLN A 125 14.39 8.43 3.58
N LYS A 126 14.80 7.26 3.09
CA LYS A 126 13.93 6.09 3.01
C LYS A 126 13.39 5.72 4.41
N ILE A 127 12.08 5.56 4.49
CA ILE A 127 11.41 5.06 5.70
C ILE A 127 11.77 3.58 5.90
N SER A 128 12.11 3.21 7.12
CA SER A 128 12.33 1.82 7.50
C SER A 128 11.78 1.51 8.89
N LYS A 129 11.26 0.29 9.06
CA LYS A 129 10.72 -0.17 10.35
C LYS A 129 11.77 -0.14 11.47
N SER A 130 13.03 -0.45 11.16
CA SER A 130 14.13 -0.46 12.13
C SER A 130 14.51 0.93 12.64
N LYS A 131 14.26 1.98 11.84
CA LYS A 131 14.52 3.38 12.23
C LYS A 131 13.34 4.02 12.95
N GLY A 132 12.13 3.47 12.81
CA GLY A 132 10.92 4.03 13.40
C GLY A 132 10.56 5.44 12.87
N ASN A 133 11.06 5.81 11.67
CA ASN A 133 10.90 7.15 11.09
C ASN A 133 9.68 7.25 10.14
N GLY A 134 8.74 6.33 10.25
CA GLY A 134 7.51 6.32 9.43
C GLY A 134 6.28 6.69 10.24
N VAL A 135 5.22 7.02 9.53
CA VAL A 135 3.86 7.18 10.07
C VAL A 135 3.06 5.94 9.66
N SER A 136 2.48 5.25 10.64
CA SER A 136 1.58 4.13 10.36
C SER A 136 0.20 4.62 9.92
N VAL A 137 -0.62 3.72 9.38
CA VAL A 137 -2.03 4.02 9.06
C VAL A 137 -2.78 4.43 10.33
N ASP A 138 -2.57 3.71 11.45
CA ASP A 138 -3.20 4.03 12.74
C ASP A 138 -2.78 5.41 13.26
N ASP A 139 -1.48 5.76 13.10
CA ASP A 139 -1.01 7.11 13.45
C ASP A 139 -1.70 8.18 12.59
N TRP A 140 -1.81 7.95 11.28
CA TRP A 140 -2.52 8.89 10.41
C TRP A 140 -3.97 9.05 10.82
N LEU A 141 -4.68 7.96 11.08
CA LEU A 141 -6.09 7.97 11.46
C LEU A 141 -6.36 8.62 12.83
N ASN A 142 -5.35 8.74 13.69
CA ASN A 142 -5.47 9.53 14.92
C ASN A 142 -5.56 11.04 14.66
N PHE A 143 -4.94 11.54 13.58
CA PHE A 143 -4.74 12.96 13.29
C PHE A 143 -5.38 13.45 12.00
N GLY A 144 -5.79 12.55 11.13
CA GLY A 144 -6.42 12.81 9.85
C GLY A 144 -7.58 11.86 9.58
N THR A 145 -8.21 12.02 8.41
CA THR A 145 -9.35 11.20 8.00
C THR A 145 -8.89 10.02 7.12
N LEU A 146 -9.72 8.98 7.04
CA LEU A 146 -9.47 7.82 6.18
C LEU A 146 -9.38 8.23 4.71
N GLU A 147 -10.24 9.16 4.31
CA GLU A 147 -10.27 9.68 2.95
C GLU A 147 -9.00 10.47 2.60
N SER A 148 -8.44 11.20 3.56
CA SER A 148 -7.21 11.97 3.33
C SER A 148 -5.99 11.08 3.10
N ILE A 149 -5.88 9.95 3.83
CA ILE A 149 -4.79 8.98 3.56
C ILE A 149 -5.04 8.24 2.24
N ALA A 150 -6.29 7.91 1.91
CA ALA A 150 -6.61 7.29 0.63
C ALA A 150 -6.25 8.20 -0.55
N LEU A 151 -6.57 9.51 -0.46
CA LEU A 151 -6.15 10.50 -1.44
C LEU A 151 -4.62 10.59 -1.53
N PHE A 152 -3.94 10.66 -0.38
CA PHE A 152 -2.48 10.68 -0.34
C PHE A 152 -1.85 9.47 -1.02
N MET A 153 -2.43 8.28 -0.85
CA MET A 153 -1.95 7.05 -1.49
C MET A 153 -2.26 7.02 -2.98
N TYR A 154 -3.46 7.48 -3.38
CA TYR A 154 -3.94 7.46 -4.75
C TYR A 154 -3.16 8.41 -5.68
N GLU A 155 -2.91 9.65 -5.22
CA GLU A 155 -2.26 10.64 -6.07
C GLU A 155 -0.79 10.32 -6.34
N HIS A 156 -0.40 10.32 -7.60
CA HIS A 156 1.00 10.20 -8.04
C HIS A 156 1.78 9.06 -7.36
N PRO A 157 1.29 7.81 -7.41
CA PRO A 157 2.00 6.69 -6.78
C PRO A 157 3.38 6.43 -7.42
N GLU A 158 3.61 6.91 -8.64
CA GLU A 158 4.88 6.83 -9.36
C GLU A 158 5.96 7.80 -8.83
N ARG A 159 5.61 8.69 -7.90
CA ARG A 159 6.53 9.69 -7.34
C ARG A 159 6.82 9.41 -5.86
N ALA A 160 8.07 9.58 -5.49
CA ALA A 160 8.44 9.54 -4.08
C ALA A 160 7.74 10.67 -3.31
N LYS A 161 7.04 10.31 -2.24
CA LYS A 161 6.31 11.25 -1.38
C LYS A 161 6.86 11.23 0.03
N LYS A 162 6.86 12.38 0.67
CA LYS A 162 7.21 12.49 2.08
C LYS A 162 6.03 12.07 2.94
N LEU A 163 6.25 11.13 3.86
CA LEU A 163 5.26 10.60 4.79
C LEU A 163 5.74 10.86 6.22
N TYR A 164 5.28 11.94 6.80
CA TYR A 164 5.53 12.37 8.18
C TYR A 164 4.32 13.11 8.74
N PHE A 165 4.25 13.34 10.02
CA PHE A 165 3.06 13.93 10.65
C PHE A 165 2.64 15.28 10.05
N GLY A 166 3.60 16.12 9.67
CA GLY A 166 3.32 17.43 9.06
C GLY A 166 2.58 17.38 7.72
N THR A 167 2.56 16.23 7.01
CA THR A 167 1.81 16.10 5.76
C THR A 167 0.32 15.82 5.95
N ILE A 168 -0.10 15.42 7.17
CA ILE A 168 -1.49 15.04 7.45
C ILE A 168 -2.44 16.22 7.26
N PRO A 169 -2.22 17.39 7.90
CA PRO A 169 -3.13 18.53 7.76
C PRO A 169 -3.33 18.98 6.31
N GLU A 170 -2.26 19.06 5.56
CA GLU A 170 -2.29 19.46 4.15
C GLU A 170 -3.16 18.50 3.31
N ASN A 171 -3.03 17.19 3.55
CA ASN A 171 -3.80 16.19 2.82
C ASN A 171 -5.27 16.13 3.23
N VAL A 172 -5.62 16.46 4.48
CA VAL A 172 -7.02 16.66 4.90
C VAL A 172 -7.62 17.86 4.16
N ASP A 173 -6.93 18.99 4.13
CA ASP A 173 -7.39 20.19 3.42
C ASP A 173 -7.50 19.95 1.92
N LYS A 174 -6.57 19.22 1.34
CA LYS A 174 -6.59 18.84 -0.06
C LYS A 174 -7.81 17.97 -0.40
N TYR A 175 -8.12 16.99 0.45
CA TYR A 175 -9.33 16.18 0.29
C TYR A 175 -10.59 17.05 0.33
N LEU A 176 -10.73 17.93 1.32
CA LEU A 176 -11.85 18.86 1.41
C LEU A 176 -11.98 19.75 0.17
N LYS A 177 -10.86 20.20 -0.39
CA LYS A 177 -10.84 21.00 -1.63
C LYS A 177 -11.34 20.22 -2.84
N TYR A 178 -11.01 18.93 -2.95
CA TYR A 178 -11.51 18.09 -4.04
C TYR A 178 -13.00 17.79 -3.88
N THR A 179 -13.48 17.55 -2.65
CA THR A 179 -14.92 17.31 -2.40
C THR A 179 -15.79 18.51 -2.76
N LYS A 180 -15.32 19.74 -2.52
CA LYS A 180 -16.03 20.99 -2.94
C LYS A 180 -16.21 21.07 -4.46
N LYS A 181 -15.28 20.54 -5.22
CA LYS A 181 -15.28 20.56 -6.68
C LYS A 181 -15.98 19.35 -7.30
N PHE A 182 -16.23 18.34 -6.48
CA PHE A 182 -16.84 17.11 -6.97
C PHE A 182 -18.33 17.33 -7.21
N LYS A 183 -18.76 17.19 -8.46
CA LYS A 183 -20.18 17.21 -8.85
C LYS A 183 -20.59 15.80 -9.22
N PRO A 184 -21.57 15.19 -8.53
CA PRO A 184 -22.20 13.97 -9.00
C PRO A 184 -22.73 14.22 -10.42
N ILE A 185 -22.42 13.30 -11.32
CA ILE A 185 -22.92 13.38 -12.68
C ILE A 185 -24.28 12.67 -12.77
N ASP A 186 -25.18 13.20 -13.57
CA ASP A 186 -26.41 12.49 -13.93
C ASP A 186 -26.03 11.35 -14.89
N GLU A 187 -26.58 10.16 -14.68
CA GLU A 187 -26.29 8.98 -15.53
C GLU A 187 -26.64 9.23 -17.02
N ASP A 188 -27.57 10.16 -17.28
CA ASP A 188 -27.98 10.56 -18.61
C ASP A 188 -27.26 11.81 -19.17
N SER A 189 -26.23 12.34 -18.45
CA SER A 189 -25.49 13.50 -18.92
C SER A 189 -24.73 13.18 -20.20
N SER A 190 -24.91 14.04 -21.21
CA SER A 190 -24.19 13.99 -22.48
C SER A 190 -23.15 15.09 -22.65
N ASP A 191 -22.86 15.83 -21.58
CA ASP A 191 -21.84 16.89 -21.57
C ASP A 191 -20.45 16.28 -21.30
N ASP A 192 -19.63 16.22 -22.36
CA ASP A 192 -18.29 15.62 -22.30
C ASP A 192 -17.39 16.32 -21.26
N ASP A 193 -17.50 17.66 -21.10
CA ASP A 193 -16.69 18.41 -20.16
C ASP A 193 -17.07 18.08 -18.69
N GLU A 194 -18.36 17.91 -18.40
CA GLU A 194 -18.84 17.48 -17.08
C GLU A 194 -18.40 16.03 -16.79
N ILE A 195 -18.51 15.14 -17.78
CA ILE A 195 -18.08 13.74 -17.68
C ILE A 195 -16.59 13.67 -17.37
N ILE A 196 -15.75 14.38 -18.11
CA ILE A 196 -14.30 14.42 -17.92
C ILE A 196 -13.98 14.99 -16.52
N ALA A 197 -14.57 16.12 -16.13
CA ALA A 197 -14.34 16.74 -14.82
C ALA A 197 -14.74 15.83 -13.65
N HIS A 198 -15.78 15.00 -13.81
CA HIS A 198 -16.20 14.04 -12.82
C HIS A 198 -15.17 12.91 -12.63
N TYR A 199 -14.74 12.28 -13.74
CA TYR A 199 -13.80 11.17 -13.70
C TYR A 199 -12.37 11.59 -13.42
N ASP A 200 -11.97 12.82 -13.76
CA ASP A 200 -10.65 13.39 -13.43
C ASP A 200 -10.53 13.80 -11.96
N ASN A 201 -11.64 13.94 -11.25
CA ASN A 201 -11.59 14.26 -9.83
C ASN A 201 -11.19 13.00 -9.02
N PRO A 202 -10.09 13.05 -8.24
CA PRO A 202 -9.64 11.91 -7.44
C PRO A 202 -10.70 11.32 -6.50
N ILE A 203 -11.66 12.12 -6.06
CA ILE A 203 -12.75 11.69 -5.17
C ILE A 203 -13.61 10.59 -5.79
N PHE A 204 -13.77 10.59 -7.11
CA PHE A 204 -14.47 9.52 -7.80
C PHE A 204 -13.84 8.14 -7.55
N HIS A 205 -12.51 8.09 -7.48
CA HIS A 205 -11.71 6.88 -7.30
C HIS A 205 -11.50 6.48 -5.83
N ILE A 206 -12.00 7.28 -4.87
CA ILE A 206 -11.86 7.04 -3.43
C ILE A 206 -13.25 6.82 -2.81
N PRO A 207 -13.89 5.65 -3.02
CA PRO A 207 -15.31 5.43 -2.68
C PRO A 207 -15.52 5.07 -1.19
N LEU A 208 -14.70 5.57 -0.25
CA LEU A 208 -14.71 5.11 1.14
C LEU A 208 -15.93 5.59 1.93
N GLN A 209 -16.21 6.87 1.93
CA GLN A 209 -17.44 7.43 2.47
C GLN A 209 -17.86 8.59 1.58
N LYS A 210 -19.06 8.50 1.00
CA LYS A 210 -19.58 9.56 0.12
C LYS A 210 -20.04 10.77 0.94
N ARG A 211 -19.12 11.38 1.70
CA ARG A 211 -19.38 12.62 2.44
C ARG A 211 -18.80 13.78 1.65
N PHE A 212 -19.68 14.60 1.11
CA PHE A 212 -19.29 15.76 0.34
C PHE A 212 -19.61 17.04 1.13
N VAL A 213 -18.80 18.04 0.94
CA VAL A 213 -19.09 19.38 1.43
C VAL A 213 -19.58 20.26 0.28
N SER A 214 -20.44 21.23 0.58
CA SER A 214 -20.93 22.19 -0.41
C SER A 214 -19.83 23.10 -0.94
N GLU A 215 -20.03 23.70 -2.09
CA GLU A 215 -19.11 24.71 -2.65
C GLU A 215 -18.87 25.89 -1.67
N ASN A 216 -19.87 26.22 -0.86
CA ASN A 216 -19.82 27.30 0.12
C ASN A 216 -19.16 26.89 1.45
N PHE A 217 -18.76 25.62 1.61
CA PHE A 217 -18.07 25.17 2.80
C PHE A 217 -16.69 25.81 2.88
N SER A 218 -16.46 26.64 3.89
CA SER A 218 -15.24 27.46 4.03
C SER A 218 -14.31 27.02 5.16
N ILE A 219 -14.66 25.92 5.82
CA ILE A 219 -13.88 25.38 6.92
C ILE A 219 -12.85 24.40 6.35
N ASP A 220 -11.58 24.63 6.65
CA ASP A 220 -10.51 23.70 6.40
C ASP A 220 -9.87 23.24 7.72
N PHE A 221 -9.09 22.17 7.66
CA PHE A 221 -8.46 21.57 8.83
C PHE A 221 -7.40 22.48 9.44
N SER A 222 -6.67 23.19 8.61
CA SER A 222 -5.70 24.19 9.03
C SER A 222 -6.32 25.33 9.84
N LEU A 223 -7.53 25.76 9.49
CA LEU A 223 -8.29 26.73 10.30
C LEU A 223 -8.58 26.18 11.68
N ILE A 224 -9.05 24.93 11.77
CA ILE A 224 -9.38 24.29 13.07
C ILE A 224 -8.12 24.15 13.94
N LEU A 225 -6.99 23.76 13.35
CA LEU A 225 -5.70 23.66 14.05
C LEU A 225 -5.23 25.02 14.57
N ASN A 226 -5.36 26.09 13.77
CA ASN A 226 -5.03 27.44 14.19
C ASN A 226 -5.92 27.92 15.32
N LEU A 227 -7.22 27.62 15.27
CA LEU A 227 -8.15 27.93 16.37
C LEU A 227 -7.80 27.16 17.64
N ALA A 228 -7.48 25.85 17.52
CA ALA A 228 -7.05 25.05 18.66
C ALA A 228 -5.78 25.63 19.31
N SER A 229 -4.81 26.02 18.51
CA SER A 229 -3.58 26.65 18.99
C SER A 229 -3.81 28.02 19.66
N ALA A 230 -4.72 28.83 19.09
CA ALA A 230 -4.99 30.17 19.60
C ALA A 230 -5.85 30.19 20.89
N CYS A 231 -6.78 29.24 21.01
CA CYS A 231 -7.77 29.21 22.10
C CYS A 231 -7.39 28.26 23.24
N ASN A 232 -6.43 27.35 23.03
CA ASN A 232 -6.12 26.26 23.96
C ASN A 232 -7.41 25.64 24.56
N PRO A 233 -8.27 25.04 23.71
CA PRO A 233 -9.65 24.74 24.09
C PRO A 233 -9.72 23.61 25.12
N GLU A 234 -10.49 23.83 26.18
CA GLU A 234 -10.77 22.79 27.19
C GLU A 234 -11.66 21.66 26.66
N SER A 235 -12.39 21.90 25.55
CA SER A 235 -13.28 20.91 24.94
C SER A 235 -13.54 21.17 23.46
N SER A 236 -13.94 20.12 22.73
CA SER A 236 -14.37 20.17 21.33
C SER A 236 -15.51 21.17 21.09
N LYS A 237 -16.39 21.33 22.08
CA LYS A 237 -17.52 22.26 22.01
C LYS A 237 -17.08 23.72 21.82
N VAL A 238 -16.01 24.12 22.48
CA VAL A 238 -15.48 25.50 22.33
C VAL A 238 -15.06 25.76 20.89
N LEU A 239 -14.34 24.83 20.28
CA LEU A 239 -13.95 24.96 18.88
C LEU A 239 -15.16 24.95 17.95
N PHE A 240 -16.13 24.08 18.20
CA PHE A 240 -17.35 24.01 17.40
C PHE A 240 -18.14 25.33 17.44
N ASP A 241 -18.26 25.93 18.62
CA ASP A 241 -18.95 27.24 18.82
C ASP A 241 -18.23 28.38 18.06
N TYR A 242 -16.88 28.35 17.97
CA TYR A 242 -16.12 29.29 17.15
C TYR A 242 -16.35 29.08 15.65
N ILE A 243 -16.36 27.84 15.21
CA ILE A 243 -16.61 27.50 13.82
C ILE A 243 -18.00 27.92 13.36
N LEU A 244 -19.03 27.71 14.20
CA LEU A 244 -20.38 28.16 13.91
C LEU A 244 -20.50 29.69 13.80
N LYS A 245 -19.65 30.47 14.49
CA LYS A 245 -19.57 31.91 14.30
C LYS A 245 -18.93 32.32 12.98
N TYR A 246 -17.97 31.47 12.48
CA TYR A 246 -17.31 31.71 11.22
C TYR A 246 -18.20 31.31 10.02
N GLN A 247 -18.91 30.18 10.14
CA GLN A 247 -19.87 29.71 9.14
C GLN A 247 -21.19 29.34 9.79
N ASN A 248 -22.20 30.25 9.64
CA ASN A 248 -23.48 30.20 10.36
C ASN A 248 -24.40 29.04 9.95
N SER A 249 -24.21 28.47 8.73
CA SER A 249 -25.08 27.44 8.21
C SER A 249 -24.22 26.26 7.75
N LEU A 250 -24.43 25.12 8.41
CA LEU A 250 -23.85 23.83 8.03
C LEU A 250 -24.97 22.82 7.83
N THR A 251 -24.87 22.01 6.82
CA THR A 251 -25.74 20.83 6.65
C THR A 251 -25.45 19.80 7.74
N LYS A 252 -26.30 18.79 7.90
CA LYS A 252 -26.06 17.70 8.86
C LYS A 252 -24.78 16.95 8.57
N ASP A 253 -24.49 16.73 7.30
CA ASP A 253 -23.28 16.02 6.86
C ASP A 253 -22.03 16.87 7.13
N GLU A 254 -22.09 18.16 6.82
CA GLU A 254 -21.01 19.10 7.14
C GLU A 254 -20.75 19.23 8.64
N MET A 255 -21.81 19.24 9.47
CA MET A 255 -21.65 19.21 10.94
C MET A 255 -20.92 17.94 11.41
N SER A 256 -21.24 16.78 10.81
CA SER A 256 -20.58 15.53 11.13
C SER A 256 -19.09 15.57 10.75
N ILE A 257 -18.77 16.09 9.55
CA ILE A 257 -17.39 16.27 9.08
C ILE A 257 -16.64 17.22 10.03
N VAL A 258 -17.22 18.38 10.36
CA VAL A 258 -16.60 19.36 11.27
C VAL A 258 -16.30 18.76 12.64
N ASN A 259 -17.23 17.98 13.21
CA ASN A 259 -17.00 17.32 14.51
C ASN A 259 -15.83 16.31 14.44
N GLU A 260 -15.75 15.52 13.38
CA GLU A 260 -14.61 14.62 13.18
C GLU A 260 -13.30 15.40 13.03
N LEU A 261 -13.28 16.45 12.22
CA LEU A 261 -12.10 17.30 12.03
C LEU A 261 -11.65 17.96 13.34
N ILE A 262 -12.58 18.40 14.18
CA ILE A 262 -12.26 18.96 15.50
C ILE A 262 -11.59 17.91 16.39
N GLU A 263 -12.12 16.69 16.42
CA GLU A 263 -11.50 15.58 17.18
C GLU A 263 -10.06 15.32 16.73
N LYS A 264 -9.86 15.20 15.41
CA LYS A 264 -8.52 14.98 14.83
C LYS A 264 -7.58 16.15 15.10
N ALA A 265 -8.07 17.39 15.02
CA ALA A 265 -7.28 18.59 15.30
C ALA A 265 -6.86 18.67 16.78
N LEU A 266 -7.75 18.32 17.71
CA LEU A 266 -7.40 18.26 19.13
C LEU A 266 -6.35 17.17 19.42
N ASN A 267 -6.51 16.01 18.82
CA ASN A 267 -5.52 14.94 18.93
C ASN A 267 -4.14 15.39 18.39
N TYR A 268 -4.13 16.05 17.23
CA TYR A 268 -2.92 16.56 16.61
C TYR A 268 -2.26 17.63 17.49
N TYR A 269 -3.04 18.59 17.96
CA TYR A 269 -2.59 19.68 18.82
C TYR A 269 -1.97 19.14 20.11
N ASN A 270 -2.68 18.27 20.84
CA ASN A 270 -2.26 17.76 22.14
C ASN A 270 -1.02 16.85 22.08
N LYS A 271 -0.79 16.16 20.95
CA LYS A 271 0.30 15.17 20.85
C LYS A 271 1.53 15.67 20.11
N LEU A 272 1.36 16.60 19.16
CA LEU A 272 2.43 17.01 18.26
C LEU A 272 2.83 18.49 18.38
N LEU A 273 1.98 19.34 18.90
CA LEU A 273 2.24 20.77 19.05
C LEU A 273 2.47 21.18 20.52
N PHE A 274 2.13 20.32 21.47
CA PHE A 274 2.38 20.45 22.89
C PHE A 274 3.25 19.29 23.36
#